data_e394d960a56b80ec9c43498fa444d7a6
#
_entry.id   e394d960a56b80ec9c43498fa444d7a6
#
_cell.length_a   1.000
_cell.length_b   1.000
_cell.length_c   1.000
_cell.angle_alpha   90.00
_cell.angle_beta   90.00
_cell.angle_gamma   90.00
#
_symmetry.space_group_name_H-M   'P 1'
#
loop_
_entity.id
_entity.type
_entity.pdbx_description
1 polymer ?
#
loop_
_entity_poly.entity_id
_entity_poly.type
_entity_poly.pdbx_seq_one_letter_code
_entity_poly.pdbx_strand_id
1 'polypeptide(L)'
;MGFRPSGTRASASAAKHPCAPVILGVMLAGALTVPAPVAQAAQHPWAPPPVNSCGEIGFDPLNRAPDPNAPPPPPLPELPPQIDIPVPIPEITPVPVPDPAPDNTRIDPEPLPPDPCRNPCPDIRDTPKPPDPATEPKPSDPATETEPEIAPDTGSSSGSGSGSGSSSGSGALRLPRIAFRPEIEPVPIPVPGPDGIEPQPAPPPIVHPAEPGPLTAAIGPPLLESVELVGQVTGHGSANRTDMRWQVDGTDLGIMWETKPGEVAVAFGDTFGDGWTFGGVGGPDWRSNVLGYSTDHDLADGLSIDTMVQDSRCHATELLSSRKIKNWETTTIPTSGFAIGQRQFMSYMSVNHWSRIPGLWSTNYGGLAYSDDNGRTWVKDQYARWDNFFGLGRFQVTAMVPQGDYVYMFGTPNGRVGVIGLARVRKTEVLNKSAYQYWVGGTWAPAVENQATPLVVGMASELSVRFDKGSRQWQMVYLDSARGAIVMRTAASPQGAWTDGVQLVSTDDYPKAYGGFIHPWSTSEDLYFTISAWDSYNVYLMHAKLDPPH
;
A
#
# COMPACT_ATOMS: atom_id res chain seq x y z
N MET A 1 29.68 70.49 -8.40
CA MET A 1 30.01 70.64 -6.99
C MET A 1 29.93 69.24 -6.40
N GLY A 2 30.90 68.40 -6.27
CA GLY A 2 32.30 68.53 -5.85
C GLY A 2 32.40 68.30 -4.36
N PHE A 3 32.67 67.03 -3.96
CA PHE A 3 33.75 66.69 -3.03
C PHE A 3 33.77 65.23 -2.68
N ARG A 4 34.82 64.52 -3.05
CA ARG A 4 35.49 63.39 -2.40
C ARG A 4 36.56 63.97 -1.46
N PRO A 5 37.36 63.23 -0.66
CA PRO A 5 37.56 61.82 -0.43
C PRO A 5 37.96 61.43 1.04
N SER A 6 38.36 60.22 1.22
CA SER A 6 39.47 59.58 2.00
C SER A 6 38.94 58.43 2.88
N GLY A 7 39.37 57.22 2.85
CA GLY A 7 40.70 56.66 2.60
C GLY A 7 41.40 56.26 3.88
N THR A 8 41.30 54.96 4.30
CA THR A 8 42.37 54.34 5.12
C THR A 8 42.43 52.83 4.90
N ARG A 9 43.58 52.39 4.42
CA ARG A 9 44.07 51.02 4.40
C ARG A 9 44.56 50.64 5.80
N ALA A 10 44.39 49.40 6.19
CA ALA A 10 45.25 48.73 7.18
C ALA A 10 45.49 47.27 6.81
N SER A 11 46.70 46.89 6.98
CA SER A 11 47.50 45.84 6.41
C SER A 11 47.23 44.43 6.97
N ALA A 12 47.57 43.46 6.14
CA ALA A 12 47.71 42.04 6.47
C ALA A 12 48.90 41.79 7.42
N SER A 13 48.72 40.84 8.34
CA SER A 13 49.82 40.15 9.01
C SER A 13 49.59 38.67 8.98
N ALA A 14 50.51 37.96 8.34
CA ALA A 14 50.57 36.52 8.27
C ALA A 14 51.28 35.97 9.55
N ALA A 15 50.71 34.99 10.19
CA ALA A 15 51.38 34.22 11.25
C ALA A 15 51.52 32.75 10.80
N LYS A 16 52.77 32.34 10.83
CA LYS A 16 53.29 31.01 10.47
C LYS A 16 53.02 29.99 11.59
N HIS A 17 52.58 28.77 11.23
CA HIS A 17 52.54 27.61 12.10
C HIS A 17 53.90 26.91 12.17
N PRO A 18 54.29 26.33 13.31
CA PRO A 18 55.28 25.29 13.34
C PRO A 18 54.66 23.89 13.55
N CYS A 19 55.11 22.93 12.75
CA CYS A 19 54.86 21.52 12.93
C CYS A 19 55.56 20.98 14.20
N ALA A 20 54.87 20.11 14.94
CA ALA A 20 55.47 19.26 15.96
C ALA A 20 55.09 17.80 15.69
N PRO A 21 55.99 16.84 15.96
CA PRO A 21 55.85 15.45 15.55
C PRO A 21 54.98 14.64 16.50
N VAL A 22 54.16 13.73 15.92
CA VAL A 22 53.36 12.75 16.65
C VAL A 22 54.24 11.57 17.00
N ILE A 23 54.37 11.31 18.31
CA ILE A 23 54.99 10.09 18.84
C ILE A 23 53.89 9.03 18.98
N LEU A 24 54.06 7.93 18.23
CA LEU A 24 53.19 6.77 18.25
C LEU A 24 53.54 5.88 19.45
N GLY A 25 52.73 5.95 20.50
CA GLY A 25 52.83 5.05 21.67
C GLY A 25 51.85 3.89 21.50
N VAL A 26 52.35 2.70 21.25
CA VAL A 26 51.57 1.45 21.27
C VAL A 26 51.37 1.02 22.71
N MET A 27 50.16 1.17 23.23
CA MET A 27 49.73 0.54 24.48
C MET A 27 48.88 -0.69 24.16
N LEU A 28 49.43 -1.86 24.45
CA LEU A 28 48.68 -3.12 24.48
C LEU A 28 47.82 -3.12 25.75
N ALA A 29 46.55 -2.80 25.64
CA ALA A 29 45.57 -3.02 26.69
C ALA A 29 44.75 -4.26 26.34
N GLY A 30 44.85 -5.30 27.14
CA GLY A 30 44.04 -6.50 27.06
C GLY A 30 42.57 -6.14 27.29
N ALA A 31 41.76 -6.29 26.27
CA ALA A 31 40.31 -6.11 26.36
C ALA A 31 39.70 -7.33 27.06
N LEU A 32 39.35 -7.18 28.31
CA LEU A 32 38.26 -7.97 28.91
C LEU A 32 36.99 -7.62 28.18
N THR A 33 36.53 -8.50 27.31
CA THR A 33 35.20 -8.41 26.69
C THR A 33 34.14 -8.61 27.77
N VAL A 34 33.71 -7.53 28.39
CA VAL A 34 32.44 -7.50 29.09
C VAL A 34 31.36 -7.62 27.98
N PRO A 35 30.49 -8.65 28.02
CA PRO A 35 29.37 -8.67 27.06
C PRO A 35 28.60 -7.38 27.27
N ALA A 36 28.44 -6.61 26.18
CA ALA A 36 27.55 -5.45 26.18
C ALA A 36 26.17 -5.92 26.63
N PRO A 37 25.52 -5.23 27.58
CA PRO A 37 24.14 -5.54 27.88
C PRO A 37 23.38 -5.46 26.56
N VAL A 38 22.69 -6.55 26.24
CA VAL A 38 21.68 -6.53 25.15
C VAL A 38 20.75 -5.38 25.51
N ALA A 39 20.82 -4.29 24.78
CA ALA A 39 19.89 -3.20 24.94
C ALA A 39 18.51 -3.79 24.75
N GLN A 40 17.76 -4.02 25.83
CA GLN A 40 16.33 -4.20 25.74
C GLN A 40 15.85 -2.95 25.01
N ALA A 41 15.26 -3.17 23.82
CA ALA A 41 14.56 -2.11 23.14
C ALA A 41 13.65 -1.45 24.18
N ALA A 42 13.85 -0.16 24.41
CA ALA A 42 13.04 0.57 25.37
C ALA A 42 11.59 0.36 24.91
N GLN A 43 10.77 -0.25 25.78
CA GLN A 43 9.34 -0.34 25.52
C GLN A 43 8.85 1.07 25.26
N HIS A 44 8.35 1.29 24.06
CA HIS A 44 7.85 2.61 23.70
C HIS A 44 6.67 2.93 24.62
N PRO A 45 6.63 4.11 25.27
CA PRO A 45 5.59 4.41 26.27
C PRO A 45 4.16 4.47 25.71
N TRP A 46 3.97 4.28 24.44
CA TRP A 46 2.71 4.53 23.76
C TRP A 46 1.87 3.31 23.45
N ALA A 47 2.38 2.12 23.61
CA ALA A 47 1.66 0.97 23.15
C ALA A 47 1.60 -0.15 24.17
N PRO A 48 0.70 -0.07 25.12
CA PRO A 48 0.15 -1.29 25.66
C PRO A 48 -0.52 -2.04 24.51
N PRO A 49 -0.47 -3.39 24.47
CA PRO A 49 -1.22 -4.17 23.50
C PRO A 49 -2.69 -3.69 23.51
N PRO A 50 -3.29 -3.44 22.36
CA PRO A 50 -4.68 -3.01 22.30
C PRO A 50 -5.56 -4.09 22.93
N VAL A 51 -6.52 -3.66 23.74
CA VAL A 51 -7.48 -4.54 24.42
C VAL A 51 -8.87 -4.07 24.04
N ASN A 52 -9.69 -4.96 23.49
CA ASN A 52 -11.06 -4.61 23.14
C ASN A 52 -11.98 -4.56 24.37
N SER A 53 -13.22 -4.12 24.17
CA SER A 53 -14.25 -4.04 25.23
C SER A 53 -14.60 -5.40 25.86
N CYS A 54 -14.26 -6.50 25.20
CA CYS A 54 -14.44 -7.86 25.72
C CYS A 54 -13.24 -8.36 26.55
N GLY A 55 -12.19 -7.55 26.70
CA GLY A 55 -10.98 -7.91 27.44
C GLY A 55 -10.03 -8.79 26.66
N GLU A 56 -10.23 -8.97 25.37
CA GLU A 56 -9.32 -9.71 24.49
C GLU A 56 -8.15 -8.79 24.10
N ILE A 57 -6.94 -9.33 24.16
CA ILE A 57 -5.72 -8.62 23.79
C ILE A 57 -5.50 -8.79 22.29
N GLY A 58 -5.35 -7.68 21.57
CA GLY A 58 -5.02 -7.66 20.15
C GLY A 58 -3.53 -7.90 19.88
N PHE A 59 -3.14 -7.66 18.64
CA PHE A 59 -1.75 -7.77 18.21
C PHE A 59 -1.03 -6.46 18.45
N ASP A 60 0.07 -6.49 19.21
CA ASP A 60 0.91 -5.30 19.41
C ASP A 60 1.69 -4.99 18.12
N PRO A 61 1.47 -3.83 17.49
CA PRO A 61 2.24 -3.45 16.31
C PRO A 61 3.71 -3.11 16.62
N LEU A 62 4.05 -2.87 17.89
CA LEU A 62 5.38 -2.42 18.30
C LEU A 62 6.28 -3.53 18.82
N ASN A 63 5.74 -4.54 19.48
CA ASN A 63 6.55 -5.54 20.15
C ASN A 63 5.91 -6.92 20.11
N ARG A 64 6.51 -7.78 19.35
CA ARG A 64 6.50 -9.19 19.71
C ARG A 64 7.65 -9.38 20.70
N ALA A 65 7.35 -9.56 21.97
CA ALA A 65 8.37 -10.08 22.90
C ALA A 65 8.95 -11.34 22.25
N PRO A 66 10.28 -11.45 22.11
CA PRO A 66 10.86 -12.65 21.52
C PRO A 66 10.36 -13.84 22.32
N ASP A 67 9.73 -14.79 21.65
CA ASP A 67 9.30 -16.03 22.27
C ASP A 67 10.53 -16.67 22.93
N PRO A 68 10.57 -16.82 24.25
CA PRO A 68 11.73 -17.38 24.94
C PRO A 68 12.03 -18.82 24.52
N ASN A 69 11.08 -19.48 23.86
CA ASN A 69 11.20 -20.84 23.30
C ASN A 69 11.40 -20.82 21.76
N ALA A 70 11.46 -19.65 21.14
CA ALA A 70 11.73 -19.59 19.71
C ALA A 70 13.13 -20.14 19.43
N PRO A 71 13.29 -21.02 18.43
CA PRO A 71 14.62 -21.42 18.01
C PRO A 71 15.43 -20.17 17.62
N PRO A 72 16.75 -20.17 17.89
CA PRO A 72 17.58 -19.04 17.50
C PRO A 72 17.40 -18.75 16.02
N PRO A 73 17.35 -17.46 15.62
CA PRO A 73 17.18 -17.11 14.22
C PRO A 73 18.22 -17.85 13.40
N PRO A 74 17.85 -18.43 12.24
CA PRO A 74 18.79 -19.10 11.38
C PRO A 74 19.94 -18.12 11.08
N PRO A 75 21.20 -18.61 11.02
CA PRO A 75 22.31 -17.76 10.66
C PRO A 75 21.98 -17.05 9.35
N LEU A 76 22.32 -15.76 9.25
CA LEU A 76 22.11 -14.98 8.04
C LEU A 76 22.62 -15.81 6.85
N PRO A 77 21.79 -16.06 5.83
CA PRO A 77 22.21 -16.84 4.69
C PRO A 77 23.46 -16.20 4.09
N GLU A 78 24.52 -16.96 3.91
CA GLU A 78 25.67 -16.49 3.16
C GLU A 78 25.18 -16.03 1.80
N LEU A 79 25.62 -14.83 1.39
CA LEU A 79 25.27 -14.32 0.06
C LEU A 79 25.68 -15.35 -0.99
N PRO A 80 24.79 -15.78 -1.86
CA PRO A 80 25.14 -16.76 -2.86
C PRO A 80 26.29 -16.22 -3.73
N PRO A 81 27.22 -17.05 -4.16
CA PRO A 81 28.37 -16.62 -4.96
C PRO A 81 27.97 -15.98 -6.31
N GLN A 82 26.75 -16.19 -6.72
CA GLN A 82 26.14 -15.61 -7.91
C GLN A 82 24.68 -15.26 -7.65
N ILE A 83 24.29 -14.05 -8.07
CA ILE A 83 22.91 -13.61 -8.11
C ILE A 83 22.45 -13.68 -9.56
N ASP A 84 21.54 -14.60 -9.86
CA ASP A 84 20.89 -14.66 -11.16
C ASP A 84 19.71 -13.70 -11.18
N ILE A 85 19.76 -12.70 -12.05
CA ILE A 85 18.65 -11.78 -12.27
C ILE A 85 17.90 -12.29 -13.50
N PRO A 86 16.65 -12.79 -13.35
CA PRO A 86 15.84 -13.16 -14.50
C PRO A 86 15.52 -11.88 -15.30
N VAL A 87 15.81 -11.90 -16.59
CA VAL A 87 15.36 -10.88 -17.53
C VAL A 87 14.16 -11.45 -18.26
N PRO A 88 12.94 -10.97 -18.01
CA PRO A 88 11.74 -11.52 -18.63
C PRO A 88 11.78 -11.24 -20.15
N ILE A 89 11.64 -12.29 -20.95
CA ILE A 89 11.31 -12.18 -22.36
C ILE A 89 9.82 -12.45 -22.48
N PRO A 90 8.99 -11.44 -22.81
CA PRO A 90 7.55 -11.63 -22.91
C PRO A 90 7.19 -12.54 -24.08
N GLU A 91 6.53 -13.65 -23.81
CA GLU A 91 5.86 -14.48 -24.82
C GLU A 91 4.35 -14.25 -24.74
N ILE A 92 3.77 -13.72 -25.81
CA ILE A 92 2.34 -13.42 -25.86
C ILE A 92 1.55 -14.72 -26.03
N THR A 93 0.81 -15.10 -24.98
CA THR A 93 -0.07 -16.27 -25.01
C THR A 93 -1.54 -15.81 -24.94
N PRO A 94 -2.36 -15.96 -25.99
CA PRO A 94 -3.78 -15.67 -25.93
C PRO A 94 -4.48 -16.69 -25.03
N VAL A 95 -5.12 -16.24 -23.96
CA VAL A 95 -5.90 -17.09 -23.06
C VAL A 95 -7.35 -16.65 -23.11
N PRO A 96 -8.30 -17.51 -23.56
CA PRO A 96 -9.72 -17.21 -23.49
C PRO A 96 -10.14 -17.16 -22.02
N VAL A 97 -10.73 -16.05 -21.62
CA VAL A 97 -11.20 -15.85 -20.26
C VAL A 97 -12.68 -15.54 -20.29
N PRO A 98 -13.51 -16.34 -19.61
CA PRO A 98 -14.83 -15.86 -19.22
C PRO A 98 -14.58 -14.66 -18.30
N ASP A 99 -15.20 -13.54 -18.59
CA ASP A 99 -15.29 -12.46 -17.62
C ASP A 99 -16.11 -13.00 -16.45
N PRO A 100 -15.58 -13.09 -15.22
CA PRO A 100 -16.40 -13.50 -14.10
C PRO A 100 -17.51 -12.45 -14.01
N ALA A 101 -18.73 -12.82 -14.38
CA ALA A 101 -19.88 -12.02 -14.04
C ALA A 101 -19.84 -11.89 -12.51
N PRO A 102 -19.84 -10.67 -11.96
CA PRO A 102 -19.84 -10.51 -10.53
C PRO A 102 -21.11 -11.19 -10.02
N ASP A 103 -20.94 -12.25 -9.22
CA ASP A 103 -22.05 -12.86 -8.50
C ASP A 103 -22.45 -11.89 -7.38
N ASN A 104 -23.26 -10.91 -7.74
CA ASN A 104 -23.56 -9.72 -6.94
C ASN A 104 -24.76 -9.92 -6.03
N THR A 105 -25.02 -11.13 -5.58
CA THR A 105 -25.97 -11.36 -4.50
C THR A 105 -25.36 -10.85 -3.20
N ARG A 106 -25.57 -9.55 -2.91
CA ARG A 106 -25.02 -8.93 -1.70
C ARG A 106 -26.12 -8.72 -0.68
N ILE A 107 -25.83 -9.19 0.53
CA ILE A 107 -26.67 -8.94 1.70
C ILE A 107 -26.47 -7.50 2.13
N ASP A 108 -27.55 -6.81 2.49
CA ASP A 108 -27.47 -5.47 3.07
C ASP A 108 -26.64 -5.51 4.37
N PRO A 109 -25.77 -4.51 4.59
CA PRO A 109 -25.02 -4.40 5.85
C PRO A 109 -25.95 -4.42 7.06
N GLU A 110 -25.61 -5.21 8.06
CA GLU A 110 -26.38 -5.27 9.31
C GLU A 110 -25.71 -4.38 10.37
N PRO A 111 -26.51 -3.65 11.17
CA PRO A 111 -26.01 -2.87 12.29
C PRO A 111 -25.30 -3.76 13.31
N LEU A 112 -24.40 -3.16 14.07
CA LEU A 112 -23.72 -3.82 15.17
C LEU A 112 -24.74 -4.32 16.19
N PRO A 113 -24.64 -5.59 16.67
CA PRO A 113 -25.47 -6.06 17.78
C PRO A 113 -25.22 -5.21 19.04
N PRO A 114 -26.21 -5.03 19.89
CA PRO A 114 -26.07 -4.24 21.12
C PRO A 114 -24.99 -4.75 22.08
N ASP A 115 -24.61 -6.02 22.01
CA ASP A 115 -23.56 -6.63 22.82
C ASP A 115 -22.62 -7.46 21.90
N PRO A 116 -21.58 -6.81 21.34
CA PRO A 116 -20.65 -7.46 20.43
C PRO A 116 -19.81 -8.56 21.10
N CYS A 117 -19.75 -8.59 22.46
CA CYS A 117 -18.96 -9.58 23.17
C CYS A 117 -19.70 -10.92 23.33
N ARG A 118 -21.01 -10.95 23.23
CA ARG A 118 -21.79 -12.15 23.47
C ARG A 118 -21.98 -13.01 22.23
N ASN A 119 -22.30 -12.43 21.15
CA ASN A 119 -22.41 -13.09 19.85
C ASN A 119 -22.45 -12.02 18.78
N PRO A 120 -21.31 -11.56 18.28
CA PRO A 120 -21.26 -10.49 17.28
C PRO A 120 -21.95 -10.90 15.98
N CYS A 121 -22.03 -12.20 15.71
CA CYS A 121 -22.76 -12.75 14.60
C CYS A 121 -23.84 -13.71 15.16
N PRO A 122 -25.00 -13.18 15.59
CA PRO A 122 -26.02 -13.98 16.24
C PRO A 122 -26.46 -15.13 15.35
N ASP A 123 -26.75 -16.28 15.99
CA ASP A 123 -27.06 -17.62 15.47
C ASP A 123 -28.07 -17.70 14.31
N ILE A 124 -27.94 -16.89 13.33
CA ILE A 124 -28.57 -17.15 12.06
C ILE A 124 -27.54 -17.95 11.26
N ARG A 125 -27.57 -19.24 11.49
CA ARG A 125 -26.92 -20.17 10.58
C ARG A 125 -27.44 -19.85 9.19
N ASP A 126 -26.55 -19.63 8.25
CA ASP A 126 -26.92 -19.64 6.85
C ASP A 126 -27.86 -20.82 6.65
N THR A 127 -29.05 -20.55 6.12
CA THR A 127 -29.98 -21.64 5.82
C THR A 127 -29.18 -22.64 5.02
N PRO A 128 -29.00 -23.89 5.46
CA PRO A 128 -28.15 -24.83 4.74
C PRO A 128 -28.61 -24.79 3.28
N LYS A 129 -27.68 -24.52 2.37
CA LYS A 129 -27.98 -24.60 0.94
C LYS A 129 -28.72 -25.91 0.74
N PRO A 130 -29.93 -25.93 0.17
CA PRO A 130 -30.66 -27.18 -0.05
C PRO A 130 -29.68 -28.16 -0.69
N PRO A 131 -29.56 -29.40 -0.20
CA PRO A 131 -28.63 -30.33 -0.80
C PRO A 131 -28.91 -30.33 -2.29
N ASP A 132 -27.85 -30.15 -3.08
CA ASP A 132 -27.97 -30.23 -4.53
C ASP A 132 -28.77 -31.51 -4.84
N PRO A 133 -29.79 -31.43 -5.74
CA PRO A 133 -30.62 -32.59 -6.03
C PRO A 133 -29.68 -33.73 -6.31
N ALA A 134 -29.79 -34.78 -5.50
CA ALA A 134 -28.87 -35.89 -5.45
C ALA A 134 -28.50 -36.31 -6.86
N THR A 135 -27.25 -36.13 -7.21
CA THR A 135 -26.68 -36.76 -8.39
C THR A 135 -26.83 -38.25 -8.10
N GLU A 136 -27.68 -38.93 -8.86
CA GLU A 136 -27.85 -40.38 -8.74
C GLU A 136 -26.47 -41.03 -8.68
N PRO A 137 -26.26 -41.99 -7.78
CA PRO A 137 -24.97 -42.66 -7.66
C PRO A 137 -24.66 -43.35 -9.00
N LYS A 138 -23.65 -42.83 -9.68
CA LYS A 138 -23.07 -43.46 -10.86
C LYS A 138 -22.62 -44.87 -10.44
N PRO A 139 -23.00 -45.94 -11.18
CA PRO A 139 -22.57 -47.30 -10.86
C PRO A 139 -21.04 -47.37 -10.83
N SER A 140 -20.52 -47.96 -9.80
CA SER A 140 -19.10 -48.25 -9.64
C SER A 140 -18.64 -49.22 -10.73
N ASP A 141 -17.76 -48.77 -11.60
CA ASP A 141 -16.98 -49.61 -12.47
C ASP A 141 -15.82 -50.26 -11.69
N PRO A 142 -15.48 -51.50 -12.00
CA PRO A 142 -14.55 -52.29 -11.20
C PRO A 142 -13.10 -51.86 -11.42
N ALA A 143 -12.34 -52.05 -10.36
CA ALA A 143 -10.90 -51.87 -10.31
C ALA A 143 -10.16 -52.54 -11.45
N THR A 144 -9.24 -51.82 -12.07
CA THR A 144 -8.16 -52.43 -12.86
C THR A 144 -6.83 -51.85 -12.43
N GLU A 145 -5.98 -52.77 -12.17
CA GLU A 145 -4.65 -52.73 -11.61
C GLU A 145 -3.61 -52.02 -12.48
N THR A 146 -2.56 -51.64 -11.77
CA THR A 146 -1.12 -51.72 -12.11
C THR A 146 -0.50 -50.63 -13.00
N GLU A 147 0.42 -49.98 -12.31
CA GLU A 147 1.68 -49.37 -12.75
C GLU A 147 2.40 -50.07 -13.93
N PRO A 148 3.35 -49.40 -14.62
CA PRO A 148 4.65 -49.25 -14.02
C PRO A 148 5.39 -47.90 -14.32
N GLU A 149 6.20 -47.60 -13.36
CA GLU A 149 7.40 -46.76 -13.35
C GLU A 149 8.29 -46.90 -14.59
N ILE A 150 8.71 -45.76 -15.17
CA ILE A 150 9.91 -45.69 -16.00
C ILE A 150 10.74 -44.48 -15.59
N ALA A 151 11.92 -44.79 -15.05
CA ALA A 151 12.96 -43.85 -14.70
C ALA A 151 13.70 -43.32 -15.96
N PRO A 152 14.28 -42.12 -15.90
CA PRO A 152 14.99 -41.53 -17.02
C PRO A 152 16.46 -41.92 -17.04
N ASP A 153 16.93 -42.10 -18.23
CA ASP A 153 18.31 -42.41 -18.55
C ASP A 153 19.21 -41.16 -18.62
N THR A 154 20.42 -41.37 -18.19
CA THR A 154 21.51 -40.46 -18.02
C THR A 154 22.20 -40.16 -19.36
N GLY A 155 22.53 -38.88 -19.56
CA GLY A 155 23.41 -38.44 -20.65
C GLY A 155 24.53 -37.56 -20.11
N SER A 156 25.67 -38.19 -19.84
CA SER A 156 26.92 -37.50 -19.54
C SER A 156 27.53 -36.92 -20.81
N SER A 157 28.12 -35.72 -20.70
CA SER A 157 29.30 -35.38 -21.50
C SER A 157 30.22 -34.46 -20.72
N SER A 158 31.39 -34.96 -20.56
CA SER A 158 32.60 -34.46 -19.96
C SER A 158 33.23 -33.31 -20.77
N GLY A 159 33.79 -32.37 -20.04
CA GLY A 159 34.68 -31.34 -20.54
C GLY A 159 35.67 -30.91 -19.48
N SER A 160 36.83 -31.51 -19.48
CA SER A 160 37.94 -31.24 -18.60
C SER A 160 38.66 -29.96 -18.97
N GLY A 161 39.06 -29.20 -17.95
CA GLY A 161 39.94 -28.06 -18.06
C GLY A 161 40.62 -27.77 -16.74
N SER A 162 41.77 -28.35 -16.53
CA SER A 162 42.67 -28.15 -15.41
C SER A 162 43.35 -26.80 -15.45
N GLY A 163 43.43 -26.14 -14.31
CA GLY A 163 44.20 -24.93 -14.08
C GLY A 163 44.46 -24.72 -12.62
N SER A 164 45.53 -25.28 -12.13
CA SER A 164 46.05 -25.07 -10.78
C SER A 164 46.66 -23.68 -10.63
N GLY A 165 46.34 -23.00 -9.57
CA GLY A 165 46.95 -21.75 -9.14
C GLY A 165 46.66 -21.47 -7.69
N SER A 166 47.51 -21.93 -6.81
CA SER A 166 47.52 -21.56 -5.40
C SER A 166 48.04 -20.14 -5.22
N SER A 167 47.28 -19.31 -4.50
CA SER A 167 47.86 -18.22 -3.70
C SER A 167 46.93 -17.88 -2.56
N SER A 168 47.54 -17.98 -1.40
CA SER A 168 47.11 -17.61 -0.07
C SER A 168 46.80 -16.13 0.06
N GLY A 169 45.77 -15.77 0.86
CA GLY A 169 45.80 -14.57 1.68
C GLY A 169 44.69 -13.57 1.45
N SER A 170 44.11 -13.19 2.56
CA SER A 170 43.23 -12.06 2.87
C SER A 170 41.79 -12.19 2.43
N GLY A 171 40.93 -12.25 3.46
CA GLY A 171 39.47 -12.23 3.37
C GLY A 171 38.94 -10.93 2.80
N ALA A 172 38.91 -10.86 1.48
CA ALA A 172 38.13 -9.85 0.78
C ALA A 172 36.70 -10.37 0.65
N LEU A 173 35.75 -9.60 1.14
CA LEU A 173 34.32 -9.78 0.84
C LEU A 173 34.15 -9.91 -0.68
N ARG A 174 33.95 -11.14 -1.11
CA ARG A 174 33.65 -11.39 -2.53
C ARG A 174 32.22 -10.96 -2.78
N LEU A 175 32.05 -9.85 -3.47
CA LEU A 175 30.76 -9.47 -3.99
C LEU A 175 30.24 -10.57 -4.94
N PRO A 176 28.96 -10.95 -4.83
CA PRO A 176 28.36 -11.94 -5.71
C PRO A 176 28.44 -11.50 -7.16
N ARG A 177 28.66 -12.44 -8.06
CA ARG A 177 28.58 -12.18 -9.52
C ARG A 177 27.12 -12.03 -9.89
N ILE A 178 26.80 -10.95 -10.59
CA ILE A 178 25.47 -10.75 -11.17
C ILE A 178 25.47 -11.39 -12.55
N ALA A 179 24.59 -12.36 -12.78
CA ALA A 179 24.34 -12.95 -14.09
C ALA A 179 22.89 -12.66 -14.49
N PHE A 180 22.70 -12.21 -15.73
CA PHE A 180 21.38 -12.03 -16.31
C PHE A 180 20.99 -13.30 -17.06
N ARG A 181 19.90 -13.94 -16.68
CA ARG A 181 19.34 -15.09 -17.38
C ARG A 181 18.07 -14.67 -18.09
N PRO A 182 17.94 -14.87 -19.40
CA PRO A 182 16.67 -14.71 -20.09
C PRO A 182 15.71 -15.79 -19.60
N GLU A 183 14.56 -15.38 -19.11
CA GLU A 183 13.46 -16.26 -18.69
C GLU A 183 12.23 -15.90 -19.54
N ILE A 184 11.67 -16.91 -20.23
CA ILE A 184 10.45 -16.71 -21.02
C ILE A 184 9.30 -16.57 -20.02
N GLU A 185 8.72 -15.38 -19.96
CA GLU A 185 7.57 -15.10 -19.14
C GLU A 185 6.32 -15.01 -20.03
N PRO A 186 5.37 -15.98 -19.90
CA PRO A 186 4.13 -15.89 -20.67
C PRO A 186 3.34 -14.67 -20.22
N VAL A 187 3.10 -13.74 -21.14
CA VAL A 187 2.22 -12.60 -20.95
C VAL A 187 0.85 -13.00 -21.52
N PRO A 188 -0.11 -13.42 -20.69
CA PRO A 188 -1.43 -13.76 -21.15
C PRO A 188 -2.14 -12.50 -21.67
N ILE A 189 -2.55 -12.51 -22.92
CA ILE A 189 -3.50 -11.51 -23.42
C ILE A 189 -4.91 -12.08 -23.27
N PRO A 190 -5.80 -11.46 -22.48
CA PRO A 190 -7.17 -11.87 -22.39
C PRO A 190 -7.84 -11.69 -23.74
N VAL A 191 -8.35 -12.77 -24.32
CA VAL A 191 -9.27 -12.74 -25.45
C VAL A 191 -10.68 -12.99 -24.89
N PRO A 192 -11.70 -12.21 -25.29
CA PRO A 192 -13.08 -12.46 -24.89
C PRO A 192 -13.44 -13.93 -25.16
N GLY A 193 -13.88 -14.64 -24.11
CA GLY A 193 -14.48 -15.96 -24.25
C GLY A 193 -15.85 -15.86 -24.92
N PRO A 194 -16.47 -16.98 -25.27
CA PRO A 194 -17.76 -17.01 -25.94
C PRO A 194 -18.93 -16.37 -25.16
N ASP A 195 -18.74 -16.12 -23.86
CA ASP A 195 -19.73 -15.52 -22.96
C ASP A 195 -19.35 -14.10 -22.53
N GLY A 196 -18.54 -13.41 -23.33
CA GLY A 196 -18.07 -12.06 -23.02
C GLY A 196 -19.22 -11.05 -22.93
N ILE A 197 -19.23 -10.25 -21.86
CA ILE A 197 -20.05 -9.04 -21.79
C ILE A 197 -19.67 -8.16 -22.98
N GLU A 198 -20.70 -7.75 -23.75
CA GLU A 198 -20.48 -6.86 -24.88
C GLU A 198 -19.71 -5.61 -24.39
N PRO A 199 -18.57 -5.27 -24.99
CA PRO A 199 -17.79 -4.14 -24.52
C PRO A 199 -18.62 -2.86 -24.61
N GLN A 200 -18.72 -2.13 -23.52
CA GLN A 200 -19.38 -0.82 -23.51
C GLN A 200 -18.69 0.08 -24.55
N PRO A 201 -19.47 0.86 -25.33
CA PRO A 201 -18.88 1.77 -26.29
C PRO A 201 -17.96 2.78 -25.57
N ALA A 202 -16.78 3.01 -26.17
CA ALA A 202 -15.84 3.98 -25.64
C ALA A 202 -16.51 5.36 -25.53
N PRO A 203 -16.31 6.09 -24.42
CA PRO A 203 -16.79 7.46 -24.33
C PRO A 203 -16.14 8.30 -25.44
N PRO A 204 -16.87 9.27 -26.00
CA PRO A 204 -16.29 10.16 -27.01
C PRO A 204 -15.07 10.88 -26.41
N PRO A 205 -13.97 11.00 -27.15
CA PRO A 205 -12.78 11.67 -26.65
C PRO A 205 -13.06 13.15 -26.35
N ILE A 206 -12.70 13.59 -25.15
CA ILE A 206 -12.74 14.97 -24.72
C ILE A 206 -11.31 15.42 -24.45
N VAL A 207 -10.85 16.45 -25.17
CA VAL A 207 -9.52 16.99 -24.97
C VAL A 207 -9.64 18.45 -24.59
N HIS A 208 -9.33 18.78 -23.34
CA HIS A 208 -9.27 20.16 -22.88
C HIS A 208 -7.94 20.79 -23.33
N PRO A 209 -7.96 22.04 -23.82
CA PRO A 209 -6.72 22.72 -24.20
C PRO A 209 -5.78 22.87 -23.00
N ALA A 210 -4.50 23.00 -23.29
CA ALA A 210 -3.51 23.29 -22.26
C ALA A 210 -3.76 24.68 -21.66
N GLU A 211 -3.68 24.80 -20.33
CA GLU A 211 -3.88 26.06 -19.60
C GLU A 211 -2.81 26.25 -18.52
N PRO A 212 -2.26 27.47 -18.37
CA PRO A 212 -1.35 27.76 -17.27
C PRO A 212 -2.03 27.54 -15.92
N GLY A 213 -1.31 26.97 -14.98
CA GLY A 213 -1.77 26.88 -13.58
C GLY A 213 -1.30 28.08 -12.75
N PRO A 214 -2.06 28.47 -11.73
CA PRO A 214 -1.61 29.52 -10.82
C PRO A 214 -0.38 29.04 -10.04
N LEU A 215 0.60 29.94 -9.92
CA LEU A 215 1.71 29.77 -8.99
C LEU A 215 1.23 30.19 -7.60
N THR A 216 1.45 29.34 -6.61
CA THR A 216 1.15 29.64 -5.21
C THR A 216 2.42 29.77 -4.40
N ALA A 217 2.37 30.62 -3.38
CA ALA A 217 3.47 30.76 -2.44
C ALA A 217 3.74 29.43 -1.71
N ALA A 218 4.99 29.16 -1.41
CA ALA A 218 5.34 28.08 -0.49
C ALA A 218 4.84 28.43 0.92
N ILE A 219 4.42 27.42 1.65
CA ILE A 219 4.00 27.51 3.05
C ILE A 219 4.98 26.76 3.94
N GLY A 220 4.93 27.01 5.24
CA GLY A 220 5.73 26.26 6.21
C GLY A 220 5.20 24.83 6.40
N PRO A 221 6.05 23.91 6.88
CA PRO A 221 5.60 22.57 7.26
C PRO A 221 4.67 22.65 8.47
N PRO A 222 3.76 21.67 8.65
CA PRO A 222 2.94 21.60 9.84
C PRO A 222 3.81 21.38 11.07
N LEU A 223 3.41 21.93 12.20
CA LEU A 223 4.06 21.64 13.48
C LEU A 223 3.33 20.47 14.13
N LEU A 224 4.07 19.43 14.48
CA LEU A 224 3.58 18.25 15.15
C LEU A 224 3.81 18.37 16.65
N GLU A 225 2.74 18.31 17.46
CA GLU A 225 2.83 18.31 18.92
C GLU A 225 3.01 16.89 19.47
N SER A 226 2.19 15.95 19.02
CA SER A 226 2.22 14.55 19.46
C SER A 226 1.65 13.63 18.39
N VAL A 227 2.01 12.34 18.48
CA VAL A 227 1.37 11.25 17.74
C VAL A 227 1.18 10.08 18.69
N GLU A 228 0.01 9.47 18.66
CA GLU A 228 -0.33 8.33 19.52
C GLU A 228 -1.12 7.27 18.77
N LEU A 229 -1.01 6.03 19.24
CA LEU A 229 -1.86 4.92 18.81
C LEU A 229 -3.18 4.99 19.59
N VAL A 230 -4.29 5.15 18.87
CA VAL A 230 -5.61 5.18 19.48
C VAL A 230 -6.11 3.75 19.72
N GLY A 231 -6.08 2.90 18.68
CA GLY A 231 -6.54 1.52 18.82
C GLY A 231 -6.40 0.68 17.57
N GLN A 232 -6.61 -0.61 17.75
CA GLN A 232 -6.70 -1.57 16.66
C GLN A 232 -8.09 -1.54 16.03
N VAL A 233 -8.16 -1.43 14.70
CA VAL A 233 -9.42 -1.32 13.94
C VAL A 233 -9.92 -2.69 13.49
N THR A 234 -9.03 -3.58 13.04
CA THR A 234 -9.41 -4.87 12.45
C THR A 234 -8.79 -6.06 13.17
N GLY A 235 -9.35 -7.24 12.95
CA GLY A 235 -8.84 -8.52 13.43
C GLY A 235 -9.13 -8.82 14.88
N HIS A 236 -8.52 -9.89 15.34
CA HIS A 236 -8.65 -10.37 16.72
C HIS A 236 -8.15 -9.33 17.72
N GLY A 237 -8.89 -9.11 18.78
CA GLY A 237 -8.59 -8.11 19.82
C GLY A 237 -8.98 -6.68 19.46
N SER A 238 -9.44 -6.39 18.23
CA SER A 238 -9.99 -5.08 17.92
C SER A 238 -11.36 -4.87 18.62
N ALA A 239 -11.69 -3.61 18.92
CA ALA A 239 -13.03 -3.28 19.43
C ALA A 239 -14.13 -3.68 18.43
N ASN A 240 -13.83 -3.65 17.15
CA ASN A 240 -14.76 -4.01 16.08
C ASN A 240 -14.99 -5.52 15.94
N ARG A 241 -14.08 -6.36 16.43
CA ARG A 241 -14.16 -7.82 16.30
C ARG A 241 -14.49 -8.25 14.87
N THR A 242 -13.74 -7.69 13.92
CA THR A 242 -14.00 -7.93 12.50
C THR A 242 -13.77 -9.38 12.10
N ASP A 243 -12.91 -10.10 12.84
CA ASP A 243 -12.69 -11.54 12.77
C ASP A 243 -13.97 -12.33 13.01
N MET A 244 -14.70 -11.99 14.06
CA MET A 244 -15.93 -12.69 14.46
C MET A 244 -17.16 -12.24 13.69
N ARG A 245 -17.23 -10.94 13.37
CA ARG A 245 -18.42 -10.35 12.74
C ARG A 245 -18.48 -10.55 11.24
N TRP A 246 -17.33 -10.62 10.58
CA TRP A 246 -17.26 -10.59 9.12
C TRP A 246 -16.16 -11.46 8.52
N GLN A 247 -15.53 -12.32 9.32
CA GLN A 247 -14.39 -13.15 8.92
C GLN A 247 -13.27 -12.27 8.27
N VAL A 248 -12.97 -11.14 8.91
CA VAL A 248 -11.84 -10.28 8.56
C VAL A 248 -10.83 -10.39 9.67
N ASP A 249 -10.00 -11.42 9.60
CA ASP A 249 -8.97 -11.79 10.59
C ASP A 249 -7.67 -11.04 10.34
N GLY A 250 -7.28 -10.96 9.07
CA GLY A 250 -6.12 -10.20 8.61
C GLY A 250 -6.48 -9.36 7.40
N THR A 251 -6.12 -8.07 7.44
CA THR A 251 -6.34 -7.14 6.33
C THR A 251 -5.45 -5.91 6.47
N ASP A 252 -5.41 -5.07 5.45
CA ASP A 252 -4.58 -3.86 5.43
C ASP A 252 -5.29 -2.63 4.87
N LEU A 253 -4.58 -1.51 4.80
CA LEU A 253 -4.92 -0.20 4.28
C LEU A 253 -5.89 0.58 5.19
N GLY A 254 -7.20 0.39 5.11
CA GLY A 254 -8.17 1.23 5.82
C GLY A 254 -8.33 2.59 5.15
N ILE A 255 -8.55 2.61 3.83
CA ILE A 255 -8.78 3.80 3.02
C ILE A 255 -10.16 4.36 3.30
N MET A 256 -10.26 5.67 3.60
CA MET A 256 -11.51 6.27 4.06
C MET A 256 -11.98 7.41 3.17
N TRP A 257 -13.30 7.50 2.96
CA TRP A 257 -13.95 8.67 2.35
C TRP A 257 -15.38 8.82 2.84
N GLU A 258 -15.87 10.05 2.89
CA GLU A 258 -17.27 10.33 3.20
C GLU A 258 -18.14 9.96 2.01
N THR A 259 -19.08 9.03 2.19
CA THR A 259 -20.02 8.57 1.15
C THR A 259 -21.20 9.51 1.02
N LYS A 260 -21.70 9.96 2.14
CA LYS A 260 -22.76 10.95 2.35
C LYS A 260 -22.53 11.60 3.69
N PRO A 261 -23.16 12.75 3.99
CA PRO A 261 -22.99 13.41 5.29
C PRO A 261 -23.23 12.47 6.47
N GLY A 262 -22.20 12.33 7.33
CA GLY A 262 -22.23 11.50 8.51
C GLY A 262 -22.02 10.00 8.29
N GLU A 263 -21.53 9.58 7.13
CA GLU A 263 -21.14 8.19 6.88
C GLU A 263 -19.82 8.12 6.13
N VAL A 264 -18.90 7.34 6.63
CA VAL A 264 -17.57 7.08 6.04
C VAL A 264 -17.49 5.64 5.56
N ALA A 265 -17.10 5.44 4.31
CA ALA A 265 -16.67 4.13 3.83
C ALA A 265 -15.21 3.88 4.21
N VAL A 266 -14.89 2.65 4.58
CA VAL A 266 -13.55 2.18 4.92
C VAL A 266 -13.23 0.98 4.06
N ALA A 267 -12.38 1.16 3.04
CA ALA A 267 -11.96 0.10 2.14
C ALA A 267 -10.64 -0.52 2.61
N PHE A 268 -10.58 -1.83 2.57
CA PHE A 268 -9.42 -2.62 2.93
C PHE A 268 -8.85 -3.32 1.69
N GLY A 269 -7.56 -3.64 1.73
CA GLY A 269 -6.87 -4.40 0.69
C GLY A 269 -7.07 -5.90 0.81
N ASP A 270 -6.05 -6.68 0.45
CA ASP A 270 -6.10 -8.14 0.58
C ASP A 270 -6.58 -8.51 1.99
N THR A 271 -7.63 -9.31 2.04
CA THR A 271 -8.32 -9.66 3.28
C THR A 271 -8.42 -11.16 3.41
N PHE A 272 -8.09 -11.66 4.59
CA PHE A 272 -8.11 -13.08 4.92
C PHE A 272 -9.05 -13.33 6.09
N GLY A 273 -9.84 -14.38 5.97
CA GLY A 273 -10.77 -14.84 7.00
C GLY A 273 -10.40 -16.20 7.54
N ASP A 274 -11.36 -17.13 7.57
CA ASP A 274 -11.18 -18.45 8.16
C ASP A 274 -9.92 -19.16 7.66
N GLY A 275 -9.14 -19.67 8.61
CA GLY A 275 -7.86 -20.32 8.34
C GLY A 275 -6.67 -19.36 8.20
N TRP A 276 -6.85 -18.07 8.40
CA TRP A 276 -5.74 -17.12 8.50
C TRP A 276 -4.93 -17.36 9.78
N THR A 277 -3.61 -17.17 9.69
CA THR A 277 -2.71 -17.29 10.83
C THR A 277 -1.84 -16.05 10.94
N PHE A 278 -1.57 -15.62 12.17
CA PHE A 278 -0.70 -14.47 12.43
C PHE A 278 0.68 -14.64 11.77
N GLY A 279 1.16 -13.57 11.14
CA GLY A 279 2.49 -13.53 10.53
C GLY A 279 2.51 -13.03 9.08
N GLY A 280 1.46 -12.38 8.63
CA GLY A 280 1.37 -11.73 7.32
C GLY A 280 0.22 -12.24 6.47
N VAL A 281 0.42 -12.31 5.16
CA VAL A 281 -0.60 -12.68 4.18
C VAL A 281 -0.70 -14.21 4.03
N GLY A 282 -1.91 -14.72 3.87
CA GLY A 282 -2.18 -16.13 3.55
C GLY A 282 -3.43 -16.67 4.19
N GLY A 283 -4.01 -17.69 3.59
CA GLY A 283 -5.22 -18.37 4.06
C GLY A 283 -6.12 -18.81 2.91
N PRO A 284 -7.01 -19.76 3.12
CA PRO A 284 -7.91 -20.26 2.08
C PRO A 284 -9.03 -19.26 1.76
N ASP A 285 -9.51 -18.51 2.75
CA ASP A 285 -10.52 -17.46 2.58
C ASP A 285 -9.84 -16.13 2.28
N TRP A 286 -9.55 -15.89 1.01
CA TRP A 286 -8.86 -14.69 0.53
C TRP A 286 -9.75 -13.86 -0.40
N ARG A 287 -9.92 -12.60 -0.06
CA ARG A 287 -10.62 -11.56 -0.82
C ARG A 287 -9.63 -10.43 -1.14
N SER A 288 -9.60 -9.97 -2.39
CA SER A 288 -8.70 -8.89 -2.82
C SER A 288 -8.99 -7.54 -2.14
N ASN A 289 -10.20 -7.37 -1.64
CA ASN A 289 -10.64 -6.15 -0.97
C ASN A 289 -12.01 -6.36 -0.32
N VAL A 290 -12.28 -5.62 0.75
CA VAL A 290 -13.61 -5.55 1.40
C VAL A 290 -13.93 -4.11 1.77
N LEU A 291 -15.20 -3.80 2.08
CA LEU A 291 -15.68 -2.46 2.41
C LEU A 291 -16.55 -2.47 3.66
N GLY A 292 -16.17 -1.65 4.62
CA GLY A 292 -16.97 -1.32 5.79
C GLY A 292 -17.51 0.10 5.76
N TYR A 293 -18.39 0.40 6.72
CA TYR A 293 -18.96 1.73 6.94
C TYR A 293 -18.86 2.09 8.41
N SER A 294 -18.65 3.38 8.65
CA SER A 294 -18.58 3.98 9.98
C SER A 294 -19.44 5.23 10.02
N THR A 295 -20.15 5.41 11.12
CA THR A 295 -20.83 6.66 11.48
C THR A 295 -20.22 7.27 12.73
N ASP A 296 -19.05 6.81 13.12
CA ASP A 296 -18.35 7.19 14.33
C ASP A 296 -17.75 8.59 14.23
N HIS A 297 -18.23 9.48 15.08
CA HIS A 297 -17.75 10.86 15.20
C HIS A 297 -16.78 11.07 16.37
N ASP A 298 -16.64 10.09 17.26
CA ASP A 298 -15.72 10.15 18.40
C ASP A 298 -14.52 9.23 18.19
N LEU A 299 -13.58 9.71 17.39
CA LEU A 299 -12.38 8.94 17.06
C LEU A 299 -11.35 8.87 18.19
N ALA A 300 -11.61 9.54 19.33
CA ALA A 300 -10.68 9.53 20.45
C ALA A 300 -10.68 8.18 21.21
N ASP A 301 -11.75 7.40 21.10
CA ASP A 301 -11.87 6.06 21.70
C ASP A 301 -11.65 4.92 20.69
N GLY A 302 -11.40 5.24 19.41
CA GLY A 302 -11.16 4.29 18.34
C GLY A 302 -11.87 4.65 17.03
N LEU A 303 -11.89 3.74 16.09
CA LEU A 303 -12.70 3.81 14.88
C LEU A 303 -13.68 2.62 14.88
N SER A 304 -14.93 2.90 15.08
CA SER A 304 -15.97 1.88 15.02
C SER A 304 -16.38 1.57 13.60
N ILE A 305 -16.40 0.29 13.22
CA ILE A 305 -16.99 -0.20 11.98
C ILE A 305 -18.39 -0.71 12.28
N ASP A 306 -19.41 -0.02 11.78
CA ASP A 306 -20.79 -0.37 12.05
C ASP A 306 -21.24 -1.60 11.27
N THR A 307 -20.95 -1.61 9.97
CA THR A 307 -21.36 -2.65 9.04
C THR A 307 -20.29 -2.90 7.99
N MET A 308 -20.34 -4.06 7.31
CA MET A 308 -19.58 -4.36 6.09
C MET A 308 -20.51 -4.86 4.99
N VAL A 309 -20.12 -4.67 3.73
CA VAL A 309 -20.80 -5.30 2.60
C VAL A 309 -20.50 -6.81 2.64
N GLN A 310 -21.54 -7.64 2.59
CA GLN A 310 -21.44 -9.08 2.81
C GLN A 310 -22.02 -9.86 1.63
N ASP A 311 -21.48 -11.02 1.35
CA ASP A 311 -22.03 -12.01 0.40
C ASP A 311 -22.83 -13.11 1.13
N SER A 312 -22.46 -13.37 2.36
CA SER A 312 -23.17 -14.24 3.26
C SER A 312 -23.14 -13.65 4.67
N ARG A 313 -23.92 -14.22 5.57
CA ARG A 313 -23.97 -13.73 6.93
C ARG A 313 -22.61 -13.90 7.61
N CYS A 314 -22.15 -12.84 8.25
CA CYS A 314 -20.86 -12.80 8.93
C CYS A 314 -19.65 -13.02 8.02
N HIS A 315 -19.80 -12.69 6.74
CA HIS A 315 -18.70 -12.77 5.80
C HIS A 315 -18.68 -11.55 4.88
N ALA A 316 -17.63 -10.73 5.00
CA ALA A 316 -17.44 -9.57 4.15
C ALA A 316 -17.08 -10.00 2.73
N THR A 317 -17.77 -9.44 1.74
CA THR A 317 -17.60 -9.83 0.33
C THR A 317 -16.44 -9.12 -0.34
N GLU A 318 -15.84 -9.78 -1.33
CA GLU A 318 -14.95 -9.14 -2.31
C GLU A 318 -15.76 -8.20 -3.22
N LEU A 319 -15.30 -6.94 -3.36
CA LEU A 319 -16.01 -5.92 -4.14
C LEU A 319 -15.49 -5.80 -5.56
N LEU A 320 -14.18 -5.63 -5.68
CA LEU A 320 -13.46 -5.59 -6.94
C LEU A 320 -12.75 -6.92 -7.11
N SER A 321 -13.41 -7.83 -7.82
CA SER A 321 -12.87 -9.17 -8.05
C SER A 321 -11.56 -9.12 -8.81
N SER A 322 -10.65 -10.02 -8.49
CA SER A 322 -9.44 -10.30 -9.27
C SER A 322 -9.48 -11.70 -9.86
N ARG A 323 -8.65 -11.95 -10.86
CA ARG A 323 -8.55 -13.29 -11.45
C ARG A 323 -7.87 -14.29 -10.54
N LYS A 324 -7.14 -13.81 -9.54
CA LYS A 324 -6.31 -14.61 -8.60
C LYS A 324 -5.31 -15.52 -9.31
N ILE A 325 -4.82 -15.07 -10.47
CA ILE A 325 -3.84 -15.78 -11.29
C ILE A 325 -2.52 -15.01 -11.22
N LYS A 326 -1.50 -15.67 -10.66
CA LYS A 326 -0.14 -15.12 -10.58
C LYS A 326 0.39 -14.73 -11.96
N ASN A 327 1.09 -13.61 -12.03
CA ASN A 327 1.66 -13.00 -13.24
C ASN A 327 0.62 -12.54 -14.28
N TRP A 328 -0.64 -12.58 -13.94
CA TRP A 328 -1.71 -12.01 -14.76
C TRP A 328 -2.48 -10.92 -14.02
N GLU A 329 -3.35 -11.28 -13.11
CA GLU A 329 -3.97 -10.41 -12.13
C GLU A 329 -4.08 -11.20 -10.82
N THR A 330 -3.08 -11.00 -9.97
CA THR A 330 -3.00 -11.70 -8.69
C THR A 330 -4.05 -11.16 -7.74
N THR A 331 -4.17 -9.84 -7.66
CA THR A 331 -5.13 -9.17 -6.80
C THR A 331 -5.52 -7.80 -7.35
N THR A 332 -6.60 -7.23 -6.86
CA THR A 332 -7.08 -5.88 -7.14
C THR A 332 -7.16 -5.10 -5.85
N ILE A 333 -6.27 -4.12 -5.68
CA ILE A 333 -6.12 -3.38 -4.42
C ILE A 333 -6.69 -1.98 -4.57
N PRO A 334 -7.63 -1.54 -3.71
CA PRO A 334 -8.06 -0.16 -3.62
C PRO A 334 -6.89 0.78 -3.32
N THR A 335 -6.93 2.00 -3.86
CA THR A 335 -5.90 3.01 -3.59
C THR A 335 -6.46 4.33 -3.07
N SER A 336 -7.68 4.70 -3.43
CA SER A 336 -8.43 5.79 -2.80
C SER A 336 -9.93 5.67 -3.11
N GLY A 337 -10.77 6.41 -2.36
CA GLY A 337 -12.19 6.51 -2.63
C GLY A 337 -12.69 7.95 -2.49
N PHE A 338 -13.79 8.28 -3.18
CA PHE A 338 -14.47 9.57 -3.08
C PHE A 338 -15.89 9.48 -3.61
N ALA A 339 -16.71 10.49 -3.29
CA ALA A 339 -18.09 10.59 -3.77
C ALA A 339 -18.32 11.85 -4.62
N ILE A 340 -19.17 11.74 -5.64
CA ILE A 340 -19.75 12.87 -6.35
C ILE A 340 -21.27 12.69 -6.41
N GLY A 341 -22.00 13.45 -5.63
CA GLY A 341 -23.42 13.25 -5.42
C GLY A 341 -23.70 11.88 -4.79
N GLN A 342 -24.50 11.06 -5.45
CA GLN A 342 -24.82 9.70 -4.97
C GLN A 342 -23.83 8.63 -5.43
N ARG A 343 -23.05 8.94 -6.48
CA ARG A 343 -22.09 7.98 -7.04
C ARG A 343 -20.82 7.96 -6.24
N GLN A 344 -20.41 6.75 -5.84
CA GLN A 344 -19.12 6.47 -5.24
C GLN A 344 -18.10 6.10 -6.31
N PHE A 345 -16.87 6.49 -6.11
CA PHE A 345 -15.73 6.13 -6.95
C PHE A 345 -14.62 5.53 -6.10
N MET A 346 -13.96 4.54 -6.66
CA MET A 346 -12.80 3.89 -6.04
C MET A 346 -11.70 3.76 -7.09
N SER A 347 -10.53 4.32 -6.82
CA SER A 347 -9.35 3.99 -7.61
C SER A 347 -8.73 2.70 -7.09
N TYR A 348 -8.16 1.93 -7.99
CA TYR A 348 -7.54 0.65 -7.66
C TYR A 348 -6.35 0.35 -8.56
N MET A 349 -5.47 -0.54 -8.11
CA MET A 349 -4.40 -1.10 -8.92
C MET A 349 -4.67 -2.58 -9.18
N SER A 350 -4.47 -3.01 -10.44
CA SER A 350 -4.45 -4.41 -10.84
C SER A 350 -3.02 -4.93 -10.70
N VAL A 351 -2.77 -5.70 -9.65
CA VAL A 351 -1.43 -6.25 -9.35
C VAL A 351 -1.26 -7.57 -10.09
N ASN A 352 -0.19 -7.67 -10.89
CA ASN A 352 0.14 -8.93 -11.56
C ASN A 352 1.16 -9.76 -10.78
N HIS A 353 2.09 -9.12 -10.07
CA HIS A 353 3.16 -9.82 -9.39
C HIS A 353 3.60 -9.10 -8.11
N TRP A 354 3.72 -9.86 -7.01
CA TRP A 354 4.38 -9.45 -5.79
C TRP A 354 5.84 -9.89 -5.80
N SER A 355 6.76 -8.95 -5.68
CA SER A 355 8.18 -9.25 -5.58
C SER A 355 8.52 -9.91 -4.23
N ARG A 356 9.62 -10.67 -4.20
CA ARG A 356 10.19 -11.15 -2.93
C ARG A 356 10.85 -10.03 -2.10
N ILE A 357 11.13 -8.89 -2.73
CA ILE A 357 11.66 -7.71 -2.05
C ILE A 357 10.46 -6.95 -1.48
N PRO A 358 10.38 -6.74 -0.16
CA PRO A 358 9.29 -6.02 0.47
C PRO A 358 9.09 -4.63 -0.13
N GLY A 359 7.85 -4.25 -0.36
CA GLY A 359 7.49 -2.95 -0.94
C GLY A 359 7.68 -2.85 -2.46
N LEU A 360 8.03 -3.93 -3.15
CA LEU A 360 8.06 -3.95 -4.61
C LEU A 360 6.98 -4.88 -5.17
N TRP A 361 6.25 -4.37 -6.13
CA TRP A 361 5.27 -5.13 -6.91
C TRP A 361 5.16 -4.54 -8.30
N SER A 362 4.59 -5.27 -9.22
CA SER A 362 4.24 -4.78 -10.55
C SER A 362 2.73 -4.83 -10.77
N THR A 363 2.24 -3.89 -11.56
CA THR A 363 0.83 -3.73 -11.89
C THR A 363 0.62 -3.89 -13.38
N ASN A 364 -0.59 -4.28 -13.78
CA ASN A 364 -1.04 -4.20 -15.16
C ASN A 364 -1.47 -2.76 -15.49
N TYR A 365 -2.22 -2.15 -14.56
CA TYR A 365 -2.75 -0.80 -14.69
C TYR A 365 -3.26 -0.29 -13.33
N GLY A 366 -3.38 1.04 -13.22
CA GLY A 366 -4.26 1.71 -12.29
C GLY A 366 -5.60 1.97 -12.96
N GLY A 367 -6.71 1.83 -12.24
CA GLY A 367 -8.05 1.98 -12.80
C GLY A 367 -9.03 2.65 -11.87
N LEU A 368 -10.23 2.95 -12.39
CA LEU A 368 -11.36 3.44 -11.62
C LEU A 368 -12.52 2.44 -11.66
N ALA A 369 -13.17 2.31 -10.52
CA ALA A 369 -14.47 1.67 -10.39
C ALA A 369 -15.49 2.65 -9.81
N TYR A 370 -16.77 2.41 -10.04
CA TYR A 370 -17.84 3.22 -9.49
C TYR A 370 -18.99 2.36 -8.97
N SER A 371 -19.75 2.94 -8.06
CA SER A 371 -20.96 2.37 -7.47
C SER A 371 -22.09 3.40 -7.44
N ASP A 372 -23.29 3.00 -7.82
CA ASP A 372 -24.51 3.83 -7.79
C ASP A 372 -25.46 3.41 -6.66
N ASP A 373 -25.08 2.44 -5.84
CA ASP A 373 -25.87 1.87 -4.75
C ASP A 373 -25.18 1.99 -3.38
N ASN A 374 -24.43 3.06 -3.19
CA ASN A 374 -23.66 3.36 -1.98
C ASN A 374 -22.64 2.28 -1.64
N GLY A 375 -21.91 1.77 -2.64
CA GLY A 375 -20.78 0.86 -2.45
C GLY A 375 -21.14 -0.63 -2.30
N ARG A 376 -22.43 -1.00 -2.47
CA ARG A 376 -22.82 -2.42 -2.40
C ARG A 376 -22.33 -3.22 -3.60
N THR A 377 -22.46 -2.62 -4.80
CA THR A 377 -21.94 -3.20 -6.03
C THR A 377 -21.02 -2.23 -6.75
N TRP A 378 -20.01 -2.75 -7.43
CA TRP A 378 -19.01 -1.95 -8.10
C TRP A 378 -18.81 -2.39 -9.55
N VAL A 379 -18.61 -1.42 -10.42
CA VAL A 379 -18.30 -1.64 -11.82
C VAL A 379 -16.88 -1.10 -12.08
N LYS A 380 -15.95 -1.95 -12.49
CA LYS A 380 -14.66 -1.54 -13.02
C LYS A 380 -14.85 -0.87 -14.37
N ASP A 381 -14.49 0.41 -14.49
CA ASP A 381 -14.60 1.11 -15.77
C ASP A 381 -13.53 0.62 -16.75
N GLN A 382 -13.92 0.35 -17.98
CA GLN A 382 -13.04 -0.23 -19.00
C GLN A 382 -12.07 0.80 -19.59
N TYR A 383 -12.38 2.10 -19.50
CA TYR A 383 -11.68 3.17 -20.20
C TYR A 383 -10.89 4.08 -19.26
N ALA A 384 -11.32 4.25 -18.03
CA ALA A 384 -10.60 5.03 -17.01
C ALA A 384 -9.45 4.20 -16.43
N ARG A 385 -8.45 3.89 -17.28
CA ARG A 385 -7.32 3.03 -16.98
C ARG A 385 -5.99 3.67 -17.38
N TRP A 386 -4.98 3.51 -16.53
CA TRP A 386 -3.60 3.94 -16.73
C TRP A 386 -2.72 2.70 -16.84
N ASP A 387 -2.51 2.24 -18.07
CA ASP A 387 -1.75 1.01 -18.35
C ASP A 387 -0.29 1.15 -17.95
N ASN A 388 0.28 0.07 -17.41
CA ASN A 388 1.66 0.03 -16.96
C ASN A 388 2.58 -0.63 -17.98
N PHE A 389 2.72 -0.02 -19.15
CA PHE A 389 3.63 -0.53 -20.17
C PHE A 389 5.07 -0.55 -19.68
N PHE A 390 5.67 -1.72 -19.62
CA PHE A 390 7.06 -1.95 -19.21
C PHE A 390 7.42 -1.40 -17.83
N GLY A 391 6.47 -1.31 -16.92
CA GLY A 391 6.69 -0.75 -15.58
C GLY A 391 6.90 0.76 -15.52
N LEU A 392 6.58 1.49 -16.59
CA LEU A 392 6.80 2.93 -16.72
C LEU A 392 5.56 3.79 -16.40
N GLY A 393 4.43 3.16 -16.08
CA GLY A 393 3.19 3.85 -15.73
C GLY A 393 3.32 4.68 -14.46
N ARG A 394 2.94 5.97 -14.51
CA ARG A 394 3.12 6.90 -13.39
C ARG A 394 1.94 7.01 -12.45
N PHE A 395 0.77 6.56 -12.86
CA PHE A 395 -0.49 6.67 -12.12
C PHE A 395 -1.05 5.29 -11.80
N GLN A 396 -0.23 4.49 -11.11
CA GLN A 396 -0.58 3.11 -10.75
C GLN A 396 -1.22 3.03 -9.36
N VAL A 397 -0.68 3.78 -8.41
CA VAL A 397 -1.26 4.00 -7.09
C VAL A 397 -1.69 5.45 -7.01
N THR A 398 -2.98 5.70 -6.79
CA THR A 398 -3.52 7.06 -6.89
C THR A 398 -4.36 7.44 -5.69
N ALA A 399 -4.25 8.72 -5.26
CA ALA A 399 -5.19 9.38 -4.38
C ALA A 399 -6.01 10.41 -5.15
N MET A 400 -7.32 10.33 -5.06
CA MET A 400 -8.23 11.19 -5.81
C MET A 400 -9.07 12.06 -4.89
N VAL A 401 -9.04 13.39 -5.12
CA VAL A 401 -9.65 14.38 -4.23
C VAL A 401 -10.57 15.32 -5.00
N PRO A 402 -11.88 15.27 -4.80
CA PRO A 402 -12.80 16.27 -5.34
C PRO A 402 -12.61 17.62 -4.64
N GLN A 403 -12.27 18.67 -5.42
CA GLN A 403 -12.19 20.03 -4.90
C GLN A 403 -12.58 21.05 -5.98
N GLY A 404 -13.50 21.96 -5.65
CA GLY A 404 -14.08 22.89 -6.64
C GLY A 404 -14.77 22.11 -7.77
N ASP A 405 -14.48 22.46 -9.01
CA ASP A 405 -15.06 21.81 -10.20
C ASP A 405 -14.29 20.57 -10.65
N TYR A 406 -13.17 20.25 -10.00
CA TYR A 406 -12.26 19.20 -10.43
C TYR A 406 -12.16 18.06 -9.40
N VAL A 407 -11.75 16.92 -9.90
CA VAL A 407 -11.13 15.85 -9.12
C VAL A 407 -9.63 15.88 -9.44
N TYR A 408 -8.81 16.07 -8.41
CA TYR A 408 -7.36 16.01 -8.52
C TYR A 408 -6.88 14.59 -8.25
N MET A 409 -6.00 14.09 -9.10
CA MET A 409 -5.42 12.76 -9.00
C MET A 409 -3.91 12.87 -8.76
N PHE A 410 -3.48 12.49 -7.58
CA PHE A 410 -2.08 12.35 -7.21
C PHE A 410 -1.69 10.90 -7.46
N GLY A 411 -0.60 10.65 -8.16
CA GLY A 411 -0.25 9.29 -8.57
C GLY A 411 1.23 8.98 -8.44
N THR A 412 1.52 7.73 -8.10
CA THR A 412 2.87 7.15 -8.08
C THR A 412 2.96 5.96 -9.03
N PRO A 413 4.17 5.59 -9.48
CA PRO A 413 4.39 4.30 -10.13
C PRO A 413 4.06 3.13 -9.19
N ASN A 414 4.06 1.92 -9.75
CA ASN A 414 3.94 0.71 -8.94
C ASN A 414 5.17 0.49 -8.02
N GLY A 415 4.96 -0.21 -6.94
CA GLY A 415 5.96 -0.38 -5.88
C GLY A 415 6.10 0.89 -5.03
N ARG A 416 7.00 0.83 -4.07
CA ARG A 416 7.32 1.98 -3.18
C ARG A 416 8.54 2.74 -3.69
N VAL A 417 8.63 2.94 -5.00
CA VAL A 417 9.78 3.53 -5.69
C VAL A 417 9.29 4.56 -6.70
N GLY A 418 9.07 5.76 -6.31
CA GLY A 418 8.68 6.72 -7.31
C GLY A 418 8.32 8.11 -6.80
N VAL A 419 8.16 8.98 -7.78
CA VAL A 419 7.79 10.37 -7.57
C VAL A 419 6.27 10.52 -7.63
N ILE A 420 5.74 11.54 -6.97
CA ILE A 420 4.32 11.87 -7.01
C ILE A 420 4.07 12.82 -8.17
N GLY A 421 3.24 12.39 -9.13
CA GLY A 421 2.71 13.21 -10.21
C GLY A 421 1.31 13.73 -9.90
N LEU A 422 0.82 14.67 -10.70
CA LEU A 422 -0.50 15.26 -10.53
C LEU A 422 -1.25 15.33 -11.86
N ALA A 423 -2.54 14.96 -11.80
CA ALA A 423 -3.51 15.20 -12.85
C ALA A 423 -4.79 15.81 -12.27
N ARG A 424 -5.65 16.31 -13.13
CA ARG A 424 -7.00 16.76 -12.79
C ARG A 424 -7.98 16.40 -13.89
N VAL A 425 -9.25 16.27 -13.50
CA VAL A 425 -10.37 16.08 -14.45
C VAL A 425 -11.60 16.81 -13.91
N ARG A 426 -12.49 17.25 -14.78
CA ARG A 426 -13.77 17.82 -14.33
C ARG A 426 -14.62 16.74 -13.66
N LYS A 427 -15.35 17.09 -12.61
CA LYS A 427 -16.20 16.16 -11.86
C LYS A 427 -17.21 15.40 -12.74
N THR A 428 -17.63 16.01 -13.85
CA THR A 428 -18.56 15.42 -14.82
C THR A 428 -17.92 14.43 -15.78
N GLU A 429 -16.58 14.33 -15.80
CA GLU A 429 -15.80 13.62 -16.81
C GLU A 429 -14.86 12.56 -16.22
N VAL A 430 -15.05 12.20 -14.93
CA VAL A 430 -14.12 11.34 -14.16
C VAL A 430 -13.80 10.03 -14.84
N LEU A 431 -14.78 9.40 -15.49
CA LEU A 431 -14.59 8.11 -16.19
C LEU A 431 -14.06 8.28 -17.62
N ASN A 432 -13.83 9.49 -18.10
CA ASN A 432 -13.28 9.74 -19.42
C ASN A 432 -11.79 10.04 -19.33
N LYS A 433 -10.92 9.04 -19.53
CA LYS A 433 -9.46 9.22 -19.47
C LYS A 433 -8.95 10.33 -20.38
N SER A 434 -9.54 10.55 -21.54
CA SER A 434 -9.10 11.57 -22.49
C SER A 434 -9.35 13.00 -22.02
N ALA A 435 -10.21 13.21 -21.02
CA ALA A 435 -10.48 14.51 -20.41
C ALA A 435 -9.46 14.93 -19.34
N TYR A 436 -8.58 14.03 -18.93
CA TYR A 436 -7.57 14.33 -17.90
C TYR A 436 -6.50 15.28 -18.43
N GLN A 437 -6.17 16.25 -17.60
CA GLN A 437 -5.04 17.16 -17.78
C GLN A 437 -3.98 16.84 -16.72
N TYR A 438 -2.72 16.75 -17.15
CA TYR A 438 -1.57 16.48 -16.28
C TYR A 438 -0.80 17.75 -16.02
N TRP A 439 -0.23 17.90 -14.82
CA TRP A 439 0.60 19.04 -14.46
C TRP A 439 1.99 18.89 -15.07
N VAL A 440 2.33 19.71 -16.05
CA VAL A 440 3.59 19.66 -16.80
C VAL A 440 4.18 21.05 -16.89
N GLY A 441 5.30 21.29 -16.21
CA GLY A 441 6.08 22.51 -16.33
C GLY A 441 5.30 23.81 -16.09
N GLY A 442 4.38 23.83 -15.12
CA GLY A 442 3.55 25.02 -14.84
C GLY A 442 2.25 25.10 -15.64
N THR A 443 1.90 24.05 -16.38
CA THR A 443 0.74 24.01 -17.28
C THR A 443 -0.04 22.73 -17.07
N TRP A 444 -1.37 22.82 -17.10
CA TRP A 444 -2.26 21.69 -17.20
C TRP A 444 -2.36 21.27 -18.67
N ALA A 445 -1.80 20.11 -19.01
CA ALA A 445 -1.68 19.65 -20.38
C ALA A 445 -2.45 18.33 -20.61
N PRO A 446 -3.17 18.16 -21.72
CA PRO A 446 -3.88 16.93 -22.02
C PRO A 446 -2.94 15.81 -22.46
N ALA A 447 -3.30 14.56 -22.16
CA ALA A 447 -2.75 13.32 -22.74
C ALA A 447 -1.22 13.12 -22.63
N VAL A 448 -0.56 13.69 -21.62
CA VAL A 448 0.90 13.61 -21.42
C VAL A 448 1.26 13.03 -20.04
N GLU A 449 0.59 11.97 -19.64
CA GLU A 449 0.74 11.37 -18.31
C GLU A 449 2.20 11.09 -17.92
N ASN A 450 3.00 10.62 -18.87
CA ASN A 450 4.42 10.30 -18.63
C ASN A 450 5.30 11.54 -18.44
N GLN A 451 4.80 12.74 -18.78
CA GLN A 451 5.50 14.02 -18.64
C GLN A 451 5.09 14.79 -17.39
N ALA A 452 4.19 14.23 -16.57
CA ALA A 452 3.77 14.88 -15.34
C ALA A 452 4.99 15.29 -14.50
N THR A 453 5.06 16.58 -14.17
CA THR A 453 6.16 17.13 -13.36
C THR A 453 6.04 16.57 -11.93
N PRO A 454 7.12 16.03 -11.35
CA PRO A 454 7.10 15.58 -9.97
C PRO A 454 6.75 16.72 -9.01
N LEU A 455 5.74 16.53 -8.17
CA LEU A 455 5.43 17.41 -7.05
C LEU A 455 6.37 17.16 -5.88
N VAL A 456 6.63 15.88 -5.63
CA VAL A 456 7.52 15.39 -4.57
C VAL A 456 8.47 14.41 -5.20
N VAL A 457 9.75 14.58 -4.92
CA VAL A 457 10.82 13.67 -5.32
C VAL A 457 11.13 12.78 -4.13
N GLY A 458 11.13 11.46 -4.31
CA GLY A 458 11.41 10.51 -3.25
C GLY A 458 10.79 9.15 -3.52
N MET A 459 10.77 8.30 -2.50
CA MET A 459 10.22 6.95 -2.58
C MET A 459 8.84 6.92 -1.90
N ALA A 460 7.87 7.48 -2.61
CA ALA A 460 6.48 7.51 -2.17
C ALA A 460 5.72 6.24 -2.59
N SER A 461 4.74 5.87 -1.77
CA SER A 461 3.89 4.70 -1.95
C SER A 461 2.41 5.08 -1.83
N GLU A 462 1.64 4.18 -1.25
CA GLU A 462 0.24 4.40 -0.92
C GLU A 462 0.09 5.77 -0.26
N LEU A 463 -0.70 6.64 -0.87
CA LEU A 463 -0.85 8.00 -0.41
C LEU A 463 -2.30 8.36 -0.13
N SER A 464 -2.50 9.17 0.90
CA SER A 464 -3.76 9.79 1.22
C SER A 464 -3.62 11.31 1.10
N VAL A 465 -4.56 11.93 0.40
CA VAL A 465 -4.53 13.38 0.18
C VAL A 465 -5.91 13.94 0.50
N ARG A 466 -5.94 15.11 1.16
CA ARG A 466 -7.16 15.87 1.37
C ARG A 466 -6.92 17.37 1.23
N PHE A 467 -7.99 18.12 1.01
CA PHE A 467 -8.02 19.56 1.22
C PHE A 467 -8.64 19.83 2.60
N ASP A 468 -7.84 20.33 3.52
CA ASP A 468 -8.32 20.75 4.83
C ASP A 468 -9.01 22.11 4.74
N LYS A 469 -10.30 22.13 5.08
CA LYS A 469 -11.13 23.34 5.00
C LYS A 469 -10.79 24.35 6.09
N GLY A 470 -10.31 23.90 7.25
CA GLY A 470 -9.93 24.73 8.38
C GLY A 470 -8.72 25.58 8.07
N SER A 471 -7.59 24.96 7.76
CA SER A 471 -6.35 25.64 7.39
C SER A 471 -6.32 26.13 5.94
N ARG A 472 -7.25 25.67 5.11
CA ARG A 472 -7.29 25.93 3.64
C ARG A 472 -6.04 25.44 2.92
N GLN A 473 -5.44 24.37 3.42
CA GLN A 473 -4.25 23.75 2.87
C GLN A 473 -4.54 22.36 2.33
N TRP A 474 -3.75 21.94 1.37
CA TRP A 474 -3.67 20.56 0.95
C TRP A 474 -2.76 19.80 1.91
N GLN A 475 -3.17 18.62 2.30
CA GLN A 475 -2.45 17.72 3.19
C GLN A 475 -2.27 16.38 2.51
N MET A 476 -1.07 15.80 2.64
CA MET A 476 -0.71 14.51 2.05
C MET A 476 0.03 13.69 3.09
N VAL A 477 -0.42 12.45 3.29
CA VAL A 477 0.24 11.47 4.16
C VAL A 477 0.59 10.23 3.36
N TYR A 478 1.79 9.70 3.53
CA TYR A 478 2.28 8.51 2.84
C TYR A 478 3.53 7.93 3.53
N LEU A 479 3.84 6.66 3.24
CA LEU A 479 5.10 6.06 3.63
C LEU A 479 6.23 6.56 2.71
N ASP A 480 7.18 7.31 3.26
CA ASP A 480 8.47 7.61 2.63
C ASP A 480 9.45 6.47 2.93
N SER A 481 9.56 5.53 1.98
CA SER A 481 10.36 4.32 2.15
C SER A 481 11.86 4.61 2.29
N ALA A 482 12.34 5.75 1.77
CA ALA A 482 13.73 6.16 1.93
C ALA A 482 14.04 6.63 3.35
N ARG A 483 13.05 7.19 4.03
CA ARG A 483 13.16 7.65 5.42
C ARG A 483 12.77 6.59 6.44
N GLY A 484 12.10 5.52 6.01
CA GLY A 484 11.50 4.56 6.94
C GLY A 484 10.44 5.22 7.84
N ALA A 485 9.61 6.09 7.28
CA ALA A 485 8.64 6.85 8.06
C ALA A 485 7.38 7.17 7.28
N ILE A 486 6.23 7.15 7.95
CA ILE A 486 5.01 7.78 7.45
C ILE A 486 5.12 9.28 7.71
N VAL A 487 5.02 10.05 6.65
CA VAL A 487 5.26 11.50 6.69
C VAL A 487 4.02 12.27 6.25
N MET A 488 3.89 13.49 6.77
CA MET A 488 2.90 14.46 6.34
C MET A 488 3.57 15.62 5.61
N ARG A 489 2.95 16.06 4.50
CA ARG A 489 3.32 17.27 3.76
C ARG A 489 2.09 18.16 3.57
N THR A 490 2.32 19.46 3.43
CA THR A 490 1.28 20.45 3.15
C THR A 490 1.63 21.30 1.95
N ALA A 491 0.60 21.86 1.28
CA ALA A 491 0.76 22.80 0.19
C ALA A 491 -0.43 23.77 0.12
N ALA A 492 -0.20 24.99 -0.38
CA ALA A 492 -1.26 25.97 -0.58
C ALA A 492 -2.18 25.64 -1.77
N SER A 493 -1.69 24.87 -2.74
CA SER A 493 -2.48 24.38 -3.88
C SER A 493 -1.97 22.99 -4.31
N PRO A 494 -2.78 22.21 -5.03
CA PRO A 494 -2.40 20.84 -5.38
C PRO A 494 -1.15 20.78 -6.25
N GLN A 495 -0.94 21.74 -7.13
CA GLN A 495 0.23 21.89 -8.01
C GLN A 495 1.35 22.76 -7.43
N GLY A 496 1.17 23.30 -6.23
CA GLY A 496 2.14 24.19 -5.58
C GLY A 496 3.34 23.45 -5.01
N ALA A 497 4.21 24.21 -4.36
CA ALA A 497 5.32 23.65 -3.62
C ALA A 497 4.80 22.92 -2.37
N TRP A 498 5.10 21.64 -2.28
CA TRP A 498 4.84 20.83 -1.09
C TRP A 498 5.99 20.98 -0.10
N THR A 499 5.66 21.10 1.17
CA THR A 499 6.63 21.22 2.26
C THR A 499 7.51 19.98 2.38
N ASP A 500 8.59 20.09 3.15
CA ASP A 500 9.31 18.90 3.60
C ASP A 500 8.40 18.00 4.44
N GLY A 501 8.63 16.69 4.36
CA GLY A 501 7.85 15.72 5.11
C GLY A 501 8.14 15.81 6.60
N VAL A 502 7.09 16.06 7.40
CA VAL A 502 7.11 15.92 8.85
C VAL A 502 6.82 14.46 9.18
N GLN A 503 7.69 13.84 9.98
CA GLN A 503 7.52 12.45 10.40
C GLN A 503 6.36 12.33 11.38
N LEU A 504 5.35 11.54 11.02
CA LEU A 504 4.26 11.16 11.90
C LEU A 504 4.59 9.85 12.64
N VAL A 505 5.00 8.82 11.91
CA VAL A 505 5.28 7.48 12.46
C VAL A 505 6.61 6.99 11.91
N SER A 506 7.51 6.55 12.79
CA SER A 506 8.76 5.88 12.41
C SER A 506 8.53 4.39 12.24
N THR A 507 9.15 3.77 11.24
CA THR A 507 9.18 2.31 11.13
C THR A 507 10.15 1.65 12.12
N ASP A 508 10.97 2.43 12.83
CA ASP A 508 11.76 1.94 13.96
C ASP A 508 10.86 1.73 15.19
N ASP A 509 9.89 2.64 15.38
CA ASP A 509 8.92 2.57 16.48
C ASP A 509 7.77 1.61 16.15
N TYR A 510 7.33 1.59 14.89
CA TYR A 510 6.28 0.72 14.37
C TYR A 510 6.85 -0.14 13.22
N PRO A 511 7.53 -1.25 13.55
CA PRO A 511 8.20 -2.07 12.54
C PRO A 511 7.26 -2.53 11.43
N LYS A 512 7.70 -2.32 10.18
CA LYS A 512 6.95 -2.70 8.99
C LYS A 512 5.57 -2.02 8.86
N ALA A 513 5.38 -0.87 9.50
CA ALA A 513 4.20 -0.04 9.29
C ALA A 513 4.19 0.55 7.87
N TYR A 514 3.00 0.67 7.29
CA TYR A 514 2.76 1.28 5.98
C TYR A 514 1.36 1.86 5.86
N GLY A 515 1.04 2.48 4.72
CA GLY A 515 -0.20 3.20 4.53
C GLY A 515 -0.10 4.64 5.02
N GLY A 516 -1.09 5.10 5.73
CA GLY A 516 -1.24 6.48 6.21
C GLY A 516 -2.47 7.11 5.58
N PHE A 517 -3.68 6.55 5.83
CA PHE A 517 -4.91 7.04 5.21
C PHE A 517 -5.68 7.93 6.17
N ILE A 518 -5.80 9.21 5.78
CA ILE A 518 -6.41 10.26 6.60
C ILE A 518 -7.92 10.02 6.73
N HIS A 519 -8.44 10.11 7.95
CA HIS A 519 -9.88 10.11 8.20
C HIS A 519 -10.51 11.41 7.68
N PRO A 520 -11.60 11.36 6.90
CA PRO A 520 -12.17 12.54 6.25
C PRO A 520 -12.67 13.63 7.20
N TRP A 521 -13.00 13.28 8.44
CA TRP A 521 -13.46 14.22 9.46
C TRP A 521 -12.34 14.73 10.37
N SER A 522 -11.07 14.41 10.10
CA SER A 522 -9.95 15.05 10.80
C SER A 522 -10.04 16.57 10.68
N THR A 523 -9.64 17.28 11.74
CA THR A 523 -9.59 18.75 11.75
C THR A 523 -8.23 19.29 11.33
N SER A 524 -8.02 20.60 11.45
CA SER A 524 -6.72 21.23 11.26
C SER A 524 -5.75 20.92 12.41
N GLU A 525 -6.28 20.61 13.59
CA GLU A 525 -5.53 20.35 14.83
C GLU A 525 -5.42 18.87 15.15
N ASP A 526 -6.48 18.08 14.84
CA ASP A 526 -6.56 16.67 15.13
C ASP A 526 -6.59 15.86 13.85
N LEU A 527 -5.47 15.24 13.53
CA LEU A 527 -5.32 14.38 12.36
C LEU A 527 -5.44 12.93 12.76
N TYR A 528 -6.56 12.30 12.44
CA TYR A 528 -6.74 10.86 12.57
C TYR A 528 -6.39 10.18 11.25
N PHE A 529 -5.65 9.07 11.33
CA PHE A 529 -5.26 8.31 10.14
C PHE A 529 -5.01 6.85 10.49
N THR A 530 -5.23 5.97 9.52
CA THR A 530 -4.93 4.56 9.68
C THR A 530 -3.52 4.23 9.21
N ILE A 531 -2.92 3.26 9.86
CA ILE A 531 -1.71 2.57 9.41
C ILE A 531 -1.97 1.07 9.41
N SER A 532 -1.19 0.34 8.62
CA SER A 532 -1.18 -1.12 8.62
C SER A 532 0.15 -1.62 9.13
N ALA A 533 0.15 -2.74 9.84
CA ALA A 533 1.36 -3.42 10.26
C ALA A 533 1.46 -4.77 9.57
N TRP A 534 2.53 -5.01 8.80
CA TRP A 534 2.69 -6.23 8.00
C TRP A 534 2.67 -7.51 8.82
N ASP A 535 3.28 -7.51 10.00
CA ASP A 535 3.40 -8.73 10.80
C ASP A 535 2.07 -9.15 11.42
N SER A 536 1.29 -8.20 11.94
CA SER A 536 -0.06 -8.46 12.43
C SER A 536 -1.09 -8.56 11.32
N TYR A 537 -0.76 -8.01 10.15
CA TYR A 537 -1.65 -7.84 9.00
C TYR A 537 -3.02 -7.28 9.40
N ASN A 538 -2.98 -6.20 10.17
CA ASN A 538 -4.15 -5.50 10.69
C ASN A 538 -3.98 -3.99 10.64
N VAL A 539 -5.12 -3.29 10.71
CA VAL A 539 -5.23 -1.84 10.63
C VAL A 539 -5.36 -1.23 12.01
N TYR A 540 -4.67 -0.12 12.22
CA TYR A 540 -4.63 0.63 13.47
C TYR A 540 -4.98 2.09 13.22
N LEU A 541 -5.70 2.70 14.14
CA LEU A 541 -5.98 4.14 14.14
C LEU A 541 -4.91 4.88 14.92
N MET A 542 -4.36 5.92 14.30
CA MET A 542 -3.41 6.86 14.88
C MET A 542 -4.05 8.24 15.03
N HIS A 543 -3.64 8.98 16.03
CA HIS A 543 -3.98 10.38 16.22
C HIS A 543 -2.71 11.22 16.26
N ALA A 544 -2.66 12.26 15.43
CA ALA A 544 -1.60 13.27 15.49
C ALA A 544 -2.21 14.62 15.86
N LYS A 545 -1.67 15.23 16.91
CA LYS A 545 -2.00 16.60 17.30
C LYS A 545 -1.11 17.56 16.55
N LEU A 546 -1.72 18.49 15.83
CA LEU A 546 -1.05 19.48 15.02
C LEU A 546 -1.23 20.88 15.61
N ASP A 547 -0.18 21.67 15.63
CA ASP A 547 -0.31 23.12 15.85
C ASP A 547 -0.69 23.77 14.51
N PRO A 548 -1.85 24.42 14.41
CA PRO A 548 -2.26 25.03 13.16
C PRO A 548 -1.29 26.13 12.78
N PRO A 549 -0.95 26.26 11.50
CA PRO A 549 -0.06 27.33 11.03
C PRO A 549 -0.71 28.68 11.33
N HIS A 550 0.03 29.54 12.00
CA HIS A 550 -0.35 30.91 12.35
C HIS A 550 -0.44 31.81 11.12
#